data_48040a519f27f7c88b847cfe14330c49
#
_entry.id   48040a519f27f7c88b847cfe14330c49
#
_cell.length_a   1.000
_cell.length_b   1.000
_cell.length_c   1.000
_cell.angle_alpha   90.00
_cell.angle_beta   90.00
_cell.angle_gamma   90.00
#
_symmetry.space_group_name_H-M   'P 1'
#
loop_
_entity.id
_entity.type
_entity.pdbx_description
1 polymer ?
#
loop_
_entity_poly.entity_id
_entity_poly.type
_entity_poly.pdbx_seq_one_letter_code
_entity_poly.pdbx_strand_id
1 'polypeptide(L)'
;MTTDDHQLARELADLAGERLLAVRADLHARGVEGRDLKDAGDAASQELLAAALAERAPGDAVLSEEAADDHARLSTERVWIIDPLDGTREFSEVPRDDWAVHVALWQSGELVAGAVALPARGVTYGTDPSLRLDLPARPAGDPPLRLAVSRSRPPAFAEELGRTMGATTVPMGSAGVKAMSVLDGSSDAYVHAGGQYEWDSAAPVAVAMAHGLHTSRVDGSPLVYNRENPWSPDLVVCRPEVADELMAALATMDLG
;
A
#
# COMPACT_ATOMS: atom_id res chain seq x y z
N MET A 1 -8.73 -26.66 -10.64
CA MET A 1 -9.35 -25.33 -10.75
C MET A 1 -8.22 -24.33 -10.61
N THR A 2 -7.92 -23.56 -11.62
CA THR A 2 -6.98 -22.44 -11.50
C THR A 2 -7.62 -21.39 -10.61
N THR A 3 -7.02 -21.10 -9.47
CA THR A 3 -7.44 -19.98 -8.63
C THR A 3 -7.26 -18.71 -9.44
N ASP A 4 -8.26 -17.83 -9.45
CA ASP A 4 -8.12 -16.50 -10.02
C ASP A 4 -7.07 -15.72 -9.21
N ASP A 5 -6.15 -15.04 -9.87
CA ASP A 5 -5.05 -14.29 -9.24
C ASP A 5 -5.59 -13.18 -8.31
N HIS A 6 -6.71 -12.55 -8.68
CA HIS A 6 -7.37 -11.55 -7.82
C HIS A 6 -7.87 -12.18 -6.51
N GLN A 7 -8.49 -13.36 -6.60
CA GLN A 7 -8.95 -14.09 -5.44
C GLN A 7 -7.75 -14.56 -4.59
N LEU A 8 -6.69 -15.06 -5.23
CA LEU A 8 -5.50 -15.52 -4.52
C LEU A 8 -4.84 -14.36 -3.74
N ALA A 9 -4.64 -13.21 -4.38
CA ALA A 9 -4.08 -12.02 -3.72
C ALA A 9 -4.89 -11.64 -2.47
N ARG A 10 -6.22 -11.62 -2.59
CA ARG A 10 -7.11 -11.27 -1.48
C ARG A 10 -7.05 -12.30 -0.34
N GLU A 11 -7.15 -13.60 -0.67
CA GLU A 11 -7.07 -14.66 0.34
C GLU A 11 -5.74 -14.67 1.09
N LEU A 12 -4.63 -14.41 0.40
CA LEU A 12 -3.31 -14.31 1.02
C LEU A 12 -3.23 -13.11 1.98
N ALA A 13 -3.73 -11.94 1.56
CA ALA A 13 -3.76 -10.75 2.39
C ALA A 13 -4.66 -10.92 3.62
N ASP A 14 -5.82 -11.55 3.45
CA ASP A 14 -6.75 -11.87 4.56
C ASP A 14 -6.11 -12.84 5.56
N LEU A 15 -5.52 -13.95 5.09
CA LEU A 15 -4.84 -14.94 5.93
C LEU A 15 -3.68 -14.34 6.74
N ALA A 16 -2.84 -13.52 6.09
CA ALA A 16 -1.75 -12.83 6.77
C ALA A 16 -2.29 -11.82 7.79
N GLY A 17 -3.35 -11.10 7.45
CA GLY A 17 -4.03 -10.18 8.35
C GLY A 17 -4.59 -10.85 9.60
N GLU A 18 -5.27 -11.99 9.45
CA GLU A 18 -5.77 -12.80 10.57
C GLU A 18 -4.62 -13.30 11.45
N ARG A 19 -3.53 -13.75 10.84
CA ARG A 19 -2.32 -14.18 11.55
C ARG A 19 -1.72 -13.05 12.39
N LEU A 20 -1.61 -11.85 11.80
CA LEU A 20 -1.08 -10.67 12.49
C LEU A 20 -1.97 -10.25 13.67
N LEU A 21 -3.28 -10.24 13.52
CA LEU A 21 -4.21 -9.95 14.62
C LEU A 21 -4.04 -10.93 15.77
N ALA A 22 -3.92 -12.23 15.48
CA ALA A 22 -3.74 -13.26 16.50
C ALA A 22 -2.39 -13.10 17.22
N VAL A 23 -1.29 -12.89 16.49
CA VAL A 23 0.06 -12.68 17.05
C VAL A 23 0.08 -11.43 17.92
N ARG A 24 -0.48 -10.32 17.43
CA ARG A 24 -0.55 -9.05 18.16
C ARG A 24 -1.31 -9.19 19.47
N ALA A 25 -2.47 -9.87 19.44
CA ALA A 25 -3.30 -10.05 20.63
C ALA A 25 -2.61 -10.94 21.68
N ASP A 26 -2.03 -12.07 21.28
CA ASP A 26 -1.32 -12.99 22.19
C ASP A 26 -0.11 -12.31 22.84
N LEU A 27 0.75 -11.71 22.04
CA LEU A 27 1.99 -11.09 22.51
C LEU A 27 1.72 -9.86 23.38
N HIS A 28 0.74 -9.03 23.00
CA HIS A 28 0.34 -7.87 23.82
C HIS A 28 -0.25 -8.31 25.17
N ALA A 29 -1.07 -9.37 25.22
CA ALA A 29 -1.60 -9.92 26.46
C ALA A 29 -0.48 -10.47 27.40
N ARG A 30 0.66 -10.84 26.82
CA ARG A 30 1.86 -11.30 27.53
C ARG A 30 2.83 -10.16 27.88
N GLY A 31 2.47 -8.91 27.57
CA GLY A 31 3.29 -7.73 27.86
C GLY A 31 4.48 -7.55 26.90
N VAL A 32 4.46 -8.19 25.72
CA VAL A 32 5.46 -7.97 24.68
C VAL A 32 5.10 -6.72 23.90
N GLU A 33 6.03 -5.80 23.77
CA GLU A 33 5.84 -4.49 23.14
C GLU A 33 7.04 -4.09 22.28
N GLY A 34 6.92 -2.98 21.58
CA GLY A 34 8.01 -2.33 20.86
C GLY A 34 8.64 -3.21 19.80
N ARG A 35 9.96 -3.38 19.85
CA ARG A 35 10.72 -4.09 18.81
C ARG A 35 10.35 -5.58 18.73
N ASP A 36 10.23 -6.26 19.85
CA ASP A 36 9.96 -7.70 19.86
C ASP A 36 8.57 -8.02 19.28
N LEU A 37 7.59 -7.11 19.45
CA LEU A 37 6.27 -7.25 18.82
C LEU A 37 6.33 -7.02 17.31
N LYS A 38 7.14 -6.05 16.86
CA LYS A 38 7.40 -5.80 15.42
C LYS A 38 7.99 -7.02 14.76
N ASP A 39 9.17 -7.44 15.23
CA ASP A 39 9.94 -8.56 14.66
C ASP A 39 9.10 -9.85 14.62
N ALA A 40 8.24 -10.08 15.62
CA ALA A 40 7.32 -11.22 15.65
C ALA A 40 6.18 -11.09 14.61
N GLY A 41 5.66 -9.89 14.38
CA GLY A 41 4.65 -9.61 13.36
C GLY A 41 5.21 -9.87 11.97
N ASP A 42 6.32 -9.21 11.64
CA ASP A 42 7.02 -9.34 10.36
C ASP A 42 7.33 -10.82 10.04
N ALA A 43 7.96 -11.52 10.98
CA ALA A 43 8.30 -12.93 10.81
C ALA A 43 7.07 -13.84 10.61
N ALA A 44 6.01 -13.66 11.40
CA ALA A 44 4.83 -14.51 11.33
C ALA A 44 4.02 -14.33 10.04
N SER A 45 3.96 -13.11 9.52
CA SER A 45 3.30 -12.80 8.24
C SER A 45 4.14 -13.28 7.06
N GLN A 46 5.44 -13.01 7.08
CA GLN A 46 6.37 -13.48 6.05
C GLN A 46 6.37 -15.01 5.91
N GLU A 47 6.48 -15.75 7.02
CA GLU A 47 6.45 -17.22 7.01
C GLU A 47 5.16 -17.77 6.38
N LEU A 48 4.01 -17.20 6.74
CA LEU A 48 2.71 -17.59 6.20
C LEU A 48 2.62 -17.32 4.69
N LEU A 49 2.95 -16.09 4.27
CA LEU A 49 2.86 -15.69 2.86
C LEU A 49 3.82 -16.49 1.99
N ALA A 50 5.06 -16.70 2.43
CA ALA A 50 6.05 -17.50 1.70
C ALA A 50 5.59 -18.96 1.52
N ALA A 51 5.09 -19.60 2.58
CA ALA A 51 4.57 -20.96 2.51
C ALA A 51 3.35 -21.07 1.59
N ALA A 52 2.41 -20.15 1.72
CA ALA A 52 1.17 -20.15 0.92
C ALA A 52 1.44 -19.90 -0.57
N LEU A 53 2.37 -18.99 -0.90
CA LEU A 53 2.78 -18.73 -2.29
C LEU A 53 3.52 -19.94 -2.88
N ALA A 54 4.42 -20.58 -2.13
CA ALA A 54 5.10 -21.78 -2.58
C ALA A 54 4.14 -22.94 -2.90
N GLU A 55 3.04 -23.06 -2.17
CA GLU A 55 2.01 -24.07 -2.37
C GLU A 55 1.05 -23.73 -3.52
N ARG A 56 0.59 -22.47 -3.58
CA ARG A 56 -0.56 -22.05 -4.42
C ARG A 56 -0.15 -21.43 -5.75
N ALA A 57 1.08 -20.90 -5.85
CA ALA A 57 1.67 -20.32 -7.05
C ALA A 57 3.09 -20.89 -7.30
N PRO A 58 3.26 -22.23 -7.35
CA PRO A 58 4.55 -22.85 -7.52
C PRO A 58 5.13 -22.51 -8.91
N GLY A 59 6.26 -21.84 -8.94
CA GLY A 59 6.92 -21.38 -10.17
C GLY A 59 6.84 -19.87 -10.39
N ASP A 60 6.01 -19.15 -9.66
CA ASP A 60 6.06 -17.69 -9.60
C ASP A 60 7.22 -17.25 -8.68
N ALA A 61 7.88 -16.16 -9.01
CA ALA A 61 8.88 -15.55 -8.14
C ALA A 61 8.23 -14.64 -7.09
N VAL A 62 8.99 -14.32 -6.03
CA VAL A 62 8.52 -13.44 -4.95
C VAL A 62 9.57 -12.35 -4.69
N LEU A 63 9.11 -11.11 -4.60
CA LEU A 63 9.84 -9.97 -4.03
C LEU A 63 9.15 -9.57 -2.73
N SER A 64 9.88 -9.60 -1.61
CA SER A 64 9.34 -9.28 -0.29
C SER A 64 10.27 -8.35 0.48
N GLU A 65 9.71 -7.48 1.33
CA GLU A 65 10.49 -6.67 2.28
C GLU A 65 11.34 -7.54 3.22
N GLU A 66 10.77 -8.66 3.68
CA GLU A 66 11.35 -9.52 4.73
C GLU A 66 12.20 -10.69 4.18
N ALA A 67 12.45 -10.73 2.87
CA ALA A 67 13.25 -11.77 2.26
C ALA A 67 14.41 -11.22 1.43
N ALA A 68 15.51 -11.94 1.39
CA ALA A 68 16.61 -11.59 0.50
C ALA A 68 16.19 -11.74 -0.97
N ASP A 69 16.40 -10.70 -1.76
CA ASP A 69 16.15 -10.72 -3.20
C ASP A 69 17.33 -11.43 -3.91
N ASP A 70 17.07 -12.56 -4.56
CA ASP A 70 18.06 -13.31 -5.35
C ASP A 70 18.13 -12.89 -6.81
N HIS A 71 17.31 -11.90 -7.22
CA HIS A 71 17.19 -11.38 -8.57
C HIS A 71 16.70 -12.41 -9.62
N ALA A 72 16.40 -13.65 -9.24
CA ALA A 72 15.84 -14.65 -10.15
C ALA A 72 14.50 -14.17 -10.75
N ARG A 73 13.75 -13.38 -9.98
CA ARG A 73 12.50 -12.73 -10.41
C ARG A 73 12.60 -11.90 -11.69
N LEU A 74 13.79 -11.36 -12.00
CA LEU A 74 14.01 -10.53 -13.21
C LEU A 74 13.96 -11.34 -14.51
N SER A 75 14.04 -12.68 -14.39
CA SER A 75 13.97 -13.63 -15.50
C SER A 75 12.64 -14.38 -15.57
N THR A 76 11.66 -14.01 -14.72
CA THR A 76 10.35 -14.66 -14.66
C THR A 76 9.26 -13.74 -15.20
N GLU A 77 8.20 -14.33 -15.75
CA GLU A 77 7.04 -13.57 -16.24
C GLU A 77 6.11 -13.12 -15.12
N ARG A 78 6.13 -13.83 -13.96
CA ARG A 78 5.21 -13.61 -12.85
C ARG A 78 5.98 -13.43 -11.55
N VAL A 79 5.71 -12.33 -10.86
CA VAL A 79 6.36 -11.98 -9.60
C VAL A 79 5.32 -11.48 -8.60
N TRP A 80 5.21 -12.15 -7.47
CA TRP A 80 4.46 -11.64 -6.33
C TRP A 80 5.32 -10.62 -5.58
N ILE A 81 4.82 -9.40 -5.46
CA ILE A 81 5.45 -8.31 -4.71
C ILE A 81 4.63 -8.14 -3.43
N ILE A 82 5.25 -8.43 -2.29
CA ILE A 82 4.56 -8.47 -1.00
C ILE A 82 5.24 -7.59 0.06
N ASP A 83 4.42 -6.93 0.85
CA ASP A 83 4.81 -6.36 2.13
C ASP A 83 4.02 -7.10 3.23
N PRO A 84 4.68 -7.95 4.00
CA PRO A 84 4.02 -8.77 5.03
C PRO A 84 3.39 -7.94 6.14
N LEU A 85 3.93 -6.77 6.45
CA LEU A 85 3.41 -5.86 7.48
C LEU A 85 3.82 -4.41 7.24
N ASP A 86 3.12 -3.71 6.34
CA ASP A 86 3.27 -2.27 6.16
C ASP A 86 2.73 -1.50 7.38
N GLY A 87 3.57 -0.65 7.94
CA GLY A 87 3.26 0.07 9.16
C GLY A 87 3.60 -0.70 10.43
N THR A 88 4.75 -1.38 10.45
CA THR A 88 5.27 -2.14 11.60
C THR A 88 5.29 -1.32 12.89
N ARG A 89 5.54 0.00 12.81
CA ARG A 89 5.44 0.90 13.97
C ARG A 89 4.02 0.93 14.53
N GLU A 90 3.04 1.18 13.68
CA GLU A 90 1.64 1.29 14.05
C GLU A 90 1.09 -0.05 14.56
N PHE A 91 1.54 -1.15 13.97
CA PHE A 91 1.24 -2.50 14.47
C PHE A 91 1.70 -2.67 15.93
N SER A 92 2.88 -2.16 16.29
CA SER A 92 3.40 -2.28 17.66
C SER A 92 2.78 -1.30 18.67
N GLU A 93 2.09 -0.26 18.20
CA GLU A 93 1.44 0.76 19.04
C GLU A 93 -0.05 0.42 19.26
N VAL A 94 -0.36 -0.62 20.05
CA VAL A 94 -1.76 -1.01 20.36
C VAL A 94 -2.45 0.14 21.10
N PRO A 95 -3.68 0.56 20.72
CA PRO A 95 -4.65 -0.12 19.84
C PRO A 95 -4.69 0.40 18.38
N ARG A 96 -3.63 0.98 17.84
CA ARG A 96 -3.65 1.55 16.48
C ARG A 96 -4.12 0.55 15.43
N ASP A 97 -4.78 1.07 14.39
CA ASP A 97 -5.42 0.31 13.32
C ASP A 97 -4.91 0.64 11.91
N ASP A 98 -3.92 1.56 11.81
CA ASP A 98 -3.39 2.10 10.57
C ASP A 98 -2.10 1.38 10.12
N TRP A 99 -2.24 0.07 9.92
CA TRP A 99 -1.25 -0.84 9.37
C TRP A 99 -1.92 -1.82 8.38
N ALA A 100 -1.15 -2.42 7.49
CA ALA A 100 -1.68 -3.17 6.37
C ALA A 100 -0.85 -4.42 6.03
N VAL A 101 -1.40 -5.28 5.16
CA VAL A 101 -0.68 -6.32 4.42
C VAL A 101 -0.85 -6.04 2.94
N HIS A 102 0.23 -6.11 2.17
CA HIS A 102 0.22 -5.91 0.73
C HIS A 102 0.55 -7.21 -0.02
N VAL A 103 -0.27 -7.56 -0.98
CA VAL A 103 -0.02 -8.66 -1.90
C VAL A 103 -0.34 -8.20 -3.31
N ALA A 104 0.64 -8.15 -4.20
CA ALA A 104 0.45 -7.80 -5.60
C ALA A 104 1.08 -8.84 -6.52
N LEU A 105 0.49 -9.04 -7.68
CA LEU A 105 1.07 -9.82 -8.77
C LEU A 105 1.45 -8.89 -9.91
N TRP A 106 2.73 -8.85 -10.21
CA TRP A 106 3.27 -8.28 -11.42
C TRP A 106 3.40 -9.38 -12.47
N GLN A 107 2.97 -9.10 -13.70
CA GLN A 107 3.12 -10.02 -14.82
C GLN A 107 3.49 -9.26 -16.09
N SER A 108 4.61 -9.61 -16.70
CA SER A 108 5.04 -9.11 -18.02
C SER A 108 4.97 -7.59 -18.20
N GLY A 109 5.33 -6.82 -17.16
CA GLY A 109 5.37 -5.36 -17.20
C GLY A 109 4.23 -4.66 -16.48
N GLU A 110 3.18 -5.36 -16.06
CA GLU A 110 1.98 -4.77 -15.47
C GLU A 110 1.63 -5.38 -14.10
N LEU A 111 0.97 -4.61 -13.26
CA LEU A 111 0.32 -5.12 -12.05
C LEU A 111 -1.05 -5.69 -12.46
N VAL A 112 -1.22 -7.00 -12.39
CA VAL A 112 -2.42 -7.69 -12.90
C VAL A 112 -3.40 -8.07 -11.80
N ALA A 113 -2.93 -8.25 -10.57
CA ALA A 113 -3.78 -8.51 -9.41
C ALA A 113 -3.16 -7.88 -8.16
N GLY A 114 -3.97 -7.64 -7.14
CA GLY A 114 -3.48 -7.16 -5.86
C GLY A 114 -4.56 -7.04 -4.81
N ALA A 115 -4.12 -7.03 -3.56
CA ALA A 115 -4.96 -6.79 -2.39
C ALA A 115 -4.19 -6.04 -1.31
N VAL A 116 -4.89 -5.15 -0.62
CA VAL A 116 -4.44 -4.44 0.57
C VAL A 116 -5.42 -4.77 1.69
N ALA A 117 -4.98 -5.57 2.66
CA ALA A 117 -5.75 -5.82 3.86
C ALA A 117 -5.44 -4.75 4.92
N LEU A 118 -6.48 -4.26 5.58
CA LEU A 118 -6.41 -3.42 6.78
C LEU A 118 -7.01 -4.23 7.95
N PRO A 119 -6.26 -5.18 8.52
CA PRO A 119 -6.84 -6.22 9.36
C PRO A 119 -7.50 -5.66 10.63
N ALA A 120 -6.91 -4.64 11.25
CA ALA A 120 -7.46 -4.02 12.44
C ALA A 120 -8.76 -3.23 12.18
N ARG A 121 -9.07 -2.94 10.89
CA ARG A 121 -10.33 -2.31 10.45
C ARG A 121 -11.31 -3.35 9.88
N GLY A 122 -10.89 -4.60 9.75
CA GLY A 122 -11.74 -5.68 9.21
C GLY A 122 -12.11 -5.50 7.74
N VAL A 123 -11.25 -4.88 6.92
CA VAL A 123 -11.50 -4.63 5.51
C VAL A 123 -10.29 -5.01 4.65
N THR A 124 -10.58 -5.58 3.48
CA THR A 124 -9.57 -5.88 2.45
C THR A 124 -10.05 -5.35 1.11
N TYR A 125 -9.26 -4.47 0.51
CA TYR A 125 -9.46 -3.95 -0.83
C TYR A 125 -8.70 -4.82 -1.83
N GLY A 126 -9.31 -5.11 -2.98
CA GLY A 126 -8.72 -5.96 -4.00
C GLY A 126 -9.00 -5.48 -5.41
N THR A 127 -8.36 -6.12 -6.37
CA THR A 127 -8.46 -5.78 -7.80
C THR A 127 -9.55 -6.57 -8.55
N ASP A 128 -10.35 -7.41 -7.86
CA ASP A 128 -11.43 -8.17 -8.50
C ASP A 128 -12.47 -7.20 -9.09
N PRO A 129 -12.67 -7.22 -10.43
CA PRO A 129 -13.61 -6.31 -11.08
C PRO A 129 -15.06 -6.46 -10.59
N SER A 130 -15.44 -7.65 -10.08
CA SER A 130 -16.78 -7.90 -9.54
C SER A 130 -17.03 -7.20 -8.19
N LEU A 131 -15.95 -6.80 -7.51
CA LEU A 131 -15.95 -6.12 -6.21
C LEU A 131 -15.55 -4.64 -6.33
N ARG A 132 -15.61 -4.07 -7.55
CA ARG A 132 -15.27 -2.67 -7.76
C ARG A 132 -16.18 -1.77 -6.92
N LEU A 133 -15.55 -0.88 -6.17
CA LEU A 133 -16.24 0.12 -5.36
C LEU A 133 -16.44 1.41 -6.18
N ASP A 134 -17.59 2.04 -6.00
CA ASP A 134 -17.78 3.42 -6.44
C ASP A 134 -17.07 4.36 -5.46
N LEU A 135 -16.30 5.29 -5.99
CA LEU A 135 -15.65 6.30 -5.15
C LEU A 135 -16.71 7.15 -4.45
N PRO A 136 -16.66 7.31 -3.12
CA PRO A 136 -17.58 8.22 -2.43
C PRO A 136 -17.47 9.64 -3.01
N ALA A 137 -18.58 10.30 -3.28
CA ALA A 137 -18.55 11.65 -3.79
C ALA A 137 -17.85 12.61 -2.80
N ARG A 138 -17.03 13.55 -3.31
CA ARG A 138 -16.54 14.63 -2.46
C ARG A 138 -17.70 15.47 -1.95
N PRO A 139 -17.63 16.01 -0.72
CA PRO A 139 -18.65 16.92 -0.21
C PRO A 139 -18.87 18.10 -1.16
N ALA A 140 -20.13 18.54 -1.31
CA ALA A 140 -20.45 19.70 -2.14
C ALA A 140 -19.82 21.00 -1.59
N GLY A 141 -19.51 21.96 -2.46
CA GLY A 141 -19.00 23.28 -2.08
C GLY A 141 -17.49 23.42 -2.11
N ASP A 142 -16.81 22.57 -2.86
CA ASP A 142 -15.35 22.61 -3.06
C ASP A 142 -14.55 22.68 -1.75
N PRO A 143 -14.64 21.63 -0.90
CA PRO A 143 -13.94 21.60 0.37
C PRO A 143 -12.43 21.56 0.15
N PRO A 144 -11.61 21.98 1.14
CA PRO A 144 -10.16 21.84 1.10
C PRO A 144 -9.73 20.42 0.71
N LEU A 145 -8.69 20.30 -0.12
CA LEU A 145 -8.08 19.01 -0.45
C LEU A 145 -7.57 18.35 0.83
N ARG A 146 -7.92 17.08 1.05
CA ARG A 146 -7.43 16.28 2.20
C ARG A 146 -6.27 15.42 1.73
N LEU A 147 -5.07 15.73 2.21
CA LEU A 147 -3.83 15.05 1.86
C LEU A 147 -3.45 14.04 2.95
N ALA A 148 -3.44 12.76 2.63
CA ALA A 148 -2.90 11.72 3.50
C ALA A 148 -1.38 11.90 3.62
N VAL A 149 -0.87 11.98 4.85
CA VAL A 149 0.56 12.19 5.12
C VAL A 149 1.08 11.23 6.17
N SER A 150 2.39 11.02 6.18
CA SER A 150 3.03 10.27 7.27
C SER A 150 2.81 10.97 8.61
N ARG A 151 2.28 10.25 9.58
CA ARG A 151 2.08 10.73 10.95
C ARG A 151 3.39 11.10 11.64
N SER A 152 4.41 10.28 11.43
CA SER A 152 5.68 10.42 12.13
C SER A 152 6.70 11.29 11.40
N ARG A 153 6.57 11.44 10.10
CA ARG A 153 7.47 12.21 9.22
C ARG A 153 6.64 12.87 8.12
N PRO A 154 5.80 13.87 8.45
CA PRO A 154 5.04 14.58 7.44
C PRO A 154 6.02 15.28 6.48
N PRO A 155 5.82 15.18 5.16
CA PRO A 155 6.73 15.78 4.19
C PRO A 155 6.58 17.31 4.17
N ALA A 156 7.68 18.03 3.94
CA ALA A 156 7.69 19.50 3.93
C ALA A 156 6.76 20.09 2.85
N PHE A 157 6.64 19.43 1.69
CA PHE A 157 5.76 19.87 0.61
C PHE A 157 4.26 19.87 1.01
N ALA A 158 3.86 19.12 2.04
CA ALA A 158 2.47 19.12 2.51
C ALA A 158 2.04 20.50 3.04
N GLU A 159 2.94 21.24 3.70
CA GLU A 159 2.67 22.63 4.12
C GLU A 159 2.52 23.56 2.92
N GLU A 160 3.31 23.33 1.87
CA GLU A 160 3.22 24.11 0.65
C GLU A 160 1.93 23.86 -0.12
N LEU A 161 1.48 22.60 -0.23
CA LEU A 161 0.16 22.26 -0.75
C LEU A 161 -0.96 22.89 0.07
N GLY A 162 -0.81 22.95 1.40
CA GLY A 162 -1.74 23.69 2.27
C GLY A 162 -1.85 25.17 1.92
N ARG A 163 -0.73 25.83 1.58
CA ARG A 163 -0.72 27.26 1.20
C ARG A 163 -1.23 27.52 -0.22
N THR A 164 -0.91 26.64 -1.17
CA THR A 164 -1.19 26.85 -2.61
C THR A 164 -2.55 26.34 -3.03
N MET A 165 -2.99 25.20 -2.49
CA MET A 165 -4.26 24.56 -2.84
C MET A 165 -5.29 24.58 -1.70
N GLY A 166 -4.97 25.20 -0.56
CA GLY A 166 -5.82 25.12 0.63
C GLY A 166 -5.90 23.70 1.20
N ALA A 167 -4.92 22.84 0.92
CA ALA A 167 -4.94 21.45 1.37
C ALA A 167 -4.83 21.35 2.91
N THR A 168 -5.51 20.36 3.47
CA THR A 168 -5.40 19.98 4.88
C THR A 168 -4.77 18.60 4.98
N THR A 169 -4.00 18.35 6.03
CA THR A 169 -3.32 17.05 6.22
C THR A 169 -4.15 16.07 7.04
N VAL A 170 -4.13 14.80 6.65
CA VAL A 170 -4.70 13.67 7.38
C VAL A 170 -3.57 12.72 7.76
N PRO A 171 -3.03 12.81 9.00
CA PRO A 171 -1.88 12.01 9.40
C PRO A 171 -2.27 10.57 9.70
N MET A 172 -1.56 9.61 9.09
CA MET A 172 -1.72 8.18 9.33
C MET A 172 -0.43 7.41 9.09
N GLY A 173 -0.35 6.18 9.60
CA GLY A 173 0.72 5.24 9.33
C GLY A 173 0.57 4.57 7.97
N SER A 174 1.42 3.56 7.68
CA SER A 174 1.29 2.67 6.52
C SER A 174 1.14 3.38 5.16
N ALA A 175 1.81 2.91 4.14
CA ALA A 175 1.63 3.41 2.77
C ALA A 175 0.28 2.92 2.19
N GLY A 176 -0.06 1.66 2.47
CA GLY A 176 -1.34 1.08 2.06
C GLY A 176 -2.53 1.78 2.69
N VAL A 177 -2.49 2.07 3.99
CA VAL A 177 -3.58 2.81 4.66
C VAL A 177 -3.76 4.18 4.03
N LYS A 178 -2.67 4.92 3.73
CA LYS A 178 -2.75 6.22 3.05
C LYS A 178 -3.35 6.12 1.65
N ALA A 179 -2.94 5.14 0.86
CA ALA A 179 -3.50 4.94 -0.47
C ALA A 179 -4.98 4.52 -0.40
N MET A 180 -5.35 3.59 0.47
CA MET A 180 -6.74 3.15 0.63
C MET A 180 -7.64 4.23 1.23
N SER A 181 -7.10 5.19 1.97
CA SER A 181 -7.88 6.34 2.47
C SER A 181 -8.39 7.24 1.34
N VAL A 182 -7.74 7.22 0.17
CA VAL A 182 -8.25 7.90 -1.03
C VAL A 182 -9.44 7.14 -1.61
N LEU A 183 -9.38 5.81 -1.58
CA LEU A 183 -10.44 4.95 -2.09
C LEU A 183 -11.70 5.01 -1.22
N ASP A 184 -11.56 4.99 0.10
CA ASP A 184 -12.69 5.06 1.03
C ASP A 184 -13.23 6.48 1.24
N GLY A 185 -12.56 7.49 0.68
CA GLY A 185 -12.96 8.90 0.75
C GLY A 185 -12.59 9.60 2.06
N SER A 186 -11.77 9.02 2.93
CA SER A 186 -11.25 9.70 4.13
C SER A 186 -10.14 10.72 3.78
N SER A 187 -9.48 10.57 2.64
CA SER A 187 -8.62 11.58 2.03
C SER A 187 -8.93 11.74 0.53
N ASP A 188 -8.31 12.73 -0.12
CA ASP A 188 -8.50 13.01 -1.54
C ASP A 188 -7.23 12.70 -2.35
N ALA A 189 -6.08 12.70 -1.69
CA ALA A 189 -4.78 12.40 -2.28
C ALA A 189 -3.81 11.83 -1.26
N TYR A 190 -2.90 11.00 -1.75
CA TYR A 190 -1.68 10.57 -1.08
C TYR A 190 -0.51 10.86 -2.00
N VAL A 191 0.46 11.64 -1.53
CA VAL A 191 1.71 11.92 -2.22
C VAL A 191 2.86 11.47 -1.33
N HIS A 192 3.75 10.67 -1.90
CA HIS A 192 4.99 10.27 -1.26
C HIS A 192 6.19 10.79 -2.08
N ALA A 193 7.18 11.36 -1.41
CA ALA A 193 8.48 11.72 -1.96
C ALA A 193 9.56 11.43 -0.93
N GLY A 194 10.78 11.20 -1.39
CA GLY A 194 11.91 10.84 -0.52
C GLY A 194 12.23 9.35 -0.49
N GLY A 195 11.60 8.56 -1.35
CA GLY A 195 11.91 7.15 -1.57
C GLY A 195 11.10 6.17 -0.71
N GLN A 196 10.77 5.07 -1.34
CA GLN A 196 10.11 3.89 -0.79
C GLN A 196 10.53 2.68 -1.62
N TYR A 197 10.10 1.49 -1.25
CA TYR A 197 10.34 0.30 -2.05
C TYR A 197 9.08 -0.12 -2.83
N GLU A 198 9.25 -1.00 -3.81
CA GLU A 198 8.14 -1.47 -4.65
C GLU A 198 7.03 -2.15 -3.82
N TRP A 199 7.38 -2.87 -2.75
CA TRP A 199 6.41 -3.54 -1.87
C TRP A 199 5.53 -2.56 -1.07
N ASP A 200 6.01 -1.33 -0.79
CA ASP A 200 5.18 -0.30 -0.16
C ASP A 200 4.02 0.15 -1.06
N SER A 201 4.15 0.01 -2.39
CA SER A 201 3.21 0.63 -3.33
C SER A 201 2.58 -0.30 -4.36
N ALA A 202 3.14 -1.47 -4.66
CA ALA A 202 2.64 -2.33 -5.73
C ALA A 202 1.16 -2.73 -5.52
N ALA A 203 0.81 -3.26 -4.36
CA ALA A 203 -0.57 -3.61 -4.07
C ALA A 203 -1.49 -2.38 -3.95
N PRO A 204 -1.11 -1.32 -3.20
CA PRO A 204 -1.89 -0.08 -3.16
C PRO A 204 -2.19 0.53 -4.53
N VAL A 205 -1.19 0.54 -5.43
CA VAL A 205 -1.36 1.07 -6.80
C VAL A 205 -2.25 0.16 -7.65
N ALA A 206 -2.04 -1.18 -7.61
CA ALA A 206 -2.91 -2.11 -8.32
C ALA A 206 -4.38 -1.92 -7.93
N VAL A 207 -4.66 -1.84 -6.63
CA VAL A 207 -6.01 -1.61 -6.11
C VAL A 207 -6.53 -0.23 -6.51
N ALA A 208 -5.75 0.83 -6.36
CA ALA A 208 -6.15 2.18 -6.74
C ALA A 208 -6.56 2.27 -8.22
N MET A 209 -5.75 1.69 -9.12
CA MET A 209 -6.03 1.63 -10.57
C MET A 209 -7.32 0.86 -10.87
N ALA A 210 -7.53 -0.29 -10.22
CA ALA A 210 -8.73 -1.12 -10.43
C ALA A 210 -10.02 -0.37 -10.07
N HIS A 211 -9.95 0.58 -9.14
CA HIS A 211 -11.08 1.39 -8.69
C HIS A 211 -11.14 2.77 -9.37
N GLY A 212 -10.27 3.07 -10.32
CA GLY A 212 -10.30 4.29 -11.14
C GLY A 212 -9.69 5.53 -10.48
N LEU A 213 -8.83 5.35 -9.48
CA LEU A 213 -7.99 6.43 -8.97
C LEU A 213 -6.86 6.77 -9.94
N HIS A 214 -6.38 8.00 -9.90
CA HIS A 214 -5.15 8.38 -10.59
C HIS A 214 -3.93 7.87 -9.83
N THR A 215 -2.97 7.27 -10.55
CA THR A 215 -1.69 6.82 -10.01
C THR A 215 -0.56 7.20 -10.95
N SER A 216 0.48 7.81 -10.45
CA SER A 216 1.66 8.20 -11.23
C SER A 216 2.88 8.45 -10.34
N ARG A 217 4.02 8.70 -10.96
CA ARG A 217 5.13 9.43 -10.35
C ARG A 217 4.76 10.90 -10.17
N VAL A 218 5.50 11.64 -9.35
CA VAL A 218 5.25 13.08 -9.15
C VAL A 218 5.50 13.92 -10.41
N ASP A 219 6.28 13.41 -11.35
CA ASP A 219 6.50 14.02 -12.67
C ASP A 219 5.45 13.62 -13.73
N GLY A 220 4.45 12.84 -13.32
CA GLY A 220 3.39 12.32 -14.18
C GLY A 220 3.76 11.07 -14.99
N SER A 221 4.99 10.59 -14.88
CA SER A 221 5.40 9.36 -15.56
C SER A 221 4.75 8.12 -14.92
N PRO A 222 4.63 7.01 -15.68
CA PRO A 222 4.10 5.76 -15.15
C PRO A 222 4.96 5.18 -14.04
N LEU A 223 4.31 4.50 -13.09
CA LEU A 223 4.97 3.65 -12.10
C LEU A 223 5.43 2.35 -12.76
N VAL A 224 6.65 1.92 -12.46
CA VAL A 224 7.26 0.71 -13.03
C VAL A 224 7.72 -0.19 -11.88
N TYR A 225 7.36 -1.46 -11.96
CA TYR A 225 7.63 -2.47 -10.95
C TYR A 225 8.49 -3.62 -11.48
N ASN A 226 8.98 -4.46 -10.58
CA ASN A 226 9.91 -5.55 -10.83
C ASN A 226 11.25 -5.06 -11.43
N ARG A 227 11.78 -3.96 -10.91
CA ARG A 227 13.07 -3.41 -11.31
C ARG A 227 14.21 -4.13 -10.57
N GLU A 228 15.42 -4.09 -11.16
CA GLU A 228 16.61 -4.65 -10.53
C GLU A 228 16.85 -4.03 -9.14
N ASN A 229 16.78 -2.70 -9.03
CA ASN A 229 16.70 -2.00 -7.75
C ASN A 229 15.22 -1.71 -7.44
N PRO A 230 14.62 -2.36 -6.43
CA PRO A 230 13.22 -2.19 -6.09
C PRO A 230 12.90 -0.84 -5.42
N TRP A 231 13.86 0.08 -5.33
CA TRP A 231 13.64 1.42 -4.80
C TRP A 231 12.84 2.29 -5.76
N SER A 232 11.79 2.93 -5.27
CA SER A 232 10.93 3.88 -6.00
C SER A 232 11.02 5.25 -5.32
N PRO A 233 11.35 6.34 -6.04
CA PRO A 233 11.60 7.63 -5.41
C PRO A 233 10.34 8.34 -4.92
N ASP A 234 9.20 8.11 -5.55
CA ASP A 234 7.97 8.86 -5.26
C ASP A 234 6.73 8.15 -5.79
N LEU A 235 5.56 8.64 -5.37
CA LEU A 235 4.24 8.11 -5.71
C LEU A 235 3.18 9.20 -5.55
N VAL A 236 2.21 9.23 -6.47
CA VAL A 236 0.95 9.95 -6.35
C VAL A 236 -0.20 8.95 -6.48
N VAL A 237 -1.11 8.96 -5.52
CA VAL A 237 -2.43 8.31 -5.60
C VAL A 237 -3.46 9.38 -5.27
N CYS A 238 -4.35 9.69 -6.18
CA CYS A 238 -5.38 10.69 -5.91
C CYS A 238 -6.68 10.41 -6.65
N ARG A 239 -7.72 11.08 -6.23
CA ARG A 239 -9.01 11.09 -6.92
C ARG A 239 -8.84 11.70 -8.32
N PRO A 240 -9.48 11.14 -9.36
CA PRO A 240 -9.29 11.63 -10.74
C PRO A 240 -9.70 13.11 -10.91
N GLU A 241 -10.71 13.57 -10.16
CA GLU A 241 -11.20 14.95 -10.26
C GLU A 241 -10.25 16.00 -9.70
N VAL A 242 -9.23 15.61 -8.91
CA VAL A 242 -8.22 16.53 -8.37
C VAL A 242 -6.85 16.35 -9.02
N ALA A 243 -6.70 15.38 -9.91
CA ALA A 243 -5.40 14.97 -10.44
C ALA A 243 -4.69 16.10 -11.20
N ASP A 244 -5.36 16.75 -12.13
CA ASP A 244 -4.76 17.80 -12.98
C ASP A 244 -4.24 18.96 -12.13
N GLU A 245 -5.04 19.43 -11.17
CA GLU A 245 -4.68 20.54 -10.28
C GLU A 245 -3.54 20.16 -9.34
N LEU A 246 -3.60 18.96 -8.74
CA LEU A 246 -2.56 18.45 -7.86
C LEU A 246 -1.23 18.28 -8.60
N MET A 247 -1.24 17.65 -9.79
CA MET A 247 -0.02 17.45 -10.58
C MET A 247 0.59 18.77 -11.04
N ALA A 248 -0.23 19.76 -11.42
CA ALA A 248 0.25 21.09 -11.77
C ALA A 248 0.91 21.80 -10.56
N ALA A 249 0.36 21.65 -9.37
CA ALA A 249 0.96 22.19 -8.15
C ALA A 249 2.30 21.49 -7.82
N LEU A 250 2.34 20.15 -7.84
CA LEU A 250 3.55 19.37 -7.56
C LEU A 250 4.70 19.69 -8.51
N ALA A 251 4.40 19.95 -9.79
CA ALA A 251 5.41 20.32 -10.81
C ALA A 251 6.16 21.62 -10.49
N THR A 252 5.65 22.46 -9.60
CA THR A 252 6.28 23.74 -9.20
C THR A 252 7.00 23.69 -7.86
N MET A 253 6.94 22.54 -7.16
CA MET A 253 7.45 22.40 -5.80
C MET A 253 8.80 21.68 -5.76
N ASP A 254 9.60 22.02 -4.76
CA ASP A 254 10.74 21.20 -4.37
C ASP A 254 10.22 20.09 -3.44
N LEU A 255 10.31 18.87 -3.88
CA LEU A 255 9.80 17.71 -3.15
C LEU A 255 10.85 17.03 -2.26
N GLY A 256 12.12 17.51 -2.28
CA GLY A 256 13.24 17.02 -1.49
C GLY A 256 14.14 16.03 -2.21
#